data_78d933faa378f686b58a2d5aea3240a5
#
_entry.id   78d933faa378f686b58a2d5aea3240a5
#
_cell.length_a   1.000
_cell.length_b   1.000
_cell.length_c   1.000
_cell.angle_alpha   90.00
_cell.angle_beta   90.00
_cell.angle_gamma   90.00
#
_symmetry.space_group_name_H-M   'P 1'
#
loop_
_entity.id
_entity.type
_entity.pdbx_description
1 polymer ?
#
loop_
_entity_poly.entity_id
_entity_poly.type
_entity_poly.pdbx_seq_one_letter_code
_entity_poly.pdbx_strand_id
1 'polypeptide(L)'
;MSESNKPQGLQVQFETQVTEQDLMNFKLYHNYHSVGGVAGLLFGIVALIICVVSVGQVNISYTLMMGFFGLFFTVYTPIGMKLKVKQQMKTVAAFKEPVRYTVTEEKILLQQGAVTEEMLWEDIFKIKCTGKSLVLYITSVRANIIPLRDIGDELDAFLTFAEKKLKPFQIKVGGRYGHRNN
;
A
#
# COMPACT_ATOMS: atom_id res chain seq x y z
N MET A 1 -42.64 3.99 17.60
CA MET A 1 -42.22 2.58 17.71
C MET A 1 -40.71 2.60 17.77
N SER A 2 -40.22 2.16 18.91
CA SER A 2 -38.85 2.31 19.36
C SER A 2 -37.94 1.36 18.59
N GLU A 3 -37.00 1.89 17.79
CA GLU A 3 -35.93 1.06 17.23
C GLU A 3 -34.97 0.67 18.36
N SER A 4 -34.92 -0.61 18.51
CA SER A 4 -34.16 -1.41 19.44
C SER A 4 -32.72 -0.93 19.56
N ASN A 5 -32.37 -0.43 20.74
CA ASN A 5 -31.03 -0.26 21.23
C ASN A 5 -30.37 -1.65 21.38
N LYS A 6 -29.83 -2.18 20.26
CA LYS A 6 -28.93 -3.33 20.31
C LYS A 6 -27.66 -2.89 21.02
N PRO A 7 -27.11 -3.65 21.99
CA PRO A 7 -25.86 -3.26 22.63
C PRO A 7 -24.81 -3.04 21.56
N GLN A 8 -24.23 -1.85 21.56
CA GLN A 8 -23.12 -1.51 20.66
C GLN A 8 -21.94 -2.43 21.03
N GLY A 9 -21.82 -3.53 20.26
CA GLY A 9 -20.62 -4.34 20.29
C GLY A 9 -19.42 -3.44 20.08
N LEU A 10 -18.26 -3.79 20.61
CA LEU A 10 -17.02 -3.08 20.37
C LEU A 10 -16.95 -2.70 18.88
N GLN A 11 -16.85 -1.40 18.62
CA GLN A 11 -16.67 -0.88 17.26
C GLN A 11 -15.46 0.05 17.26
N VAL A 12 -14.69 -0.01 16.19
CA VAL A 12 -13.53 0.85 15.93
C VAL A 12 -13.93 1.84 14.85
N GLN A 13 -13.72 3.12 15.09
CA GLN A 13 -14.04 4.18 14.13
C GLN A 13 -12.83 5.07 13.93
N PHE A 14 -12.49 5.32 12.68
CA PHE A 14 -11.48 6.28 12.30
C PHE A 14 -11.78 6.85 10.91
N GLU A 15 -11.20 7.99 10.63
CA GLU A 15 -11.31 8.65 9.33
C GLU A 15 -9.93 8.73 8.69
N THR A 16 -9.84 8.45 7.40
CA THR A 16 -8.56 8.45 6.68
C THR A 16 -8.67 9.20 5.36
N GLN A 17 -7.62 9.93 5.04
CA GLN A 17 -7.46 10.55 3.73
C GLN A 17 -6.07 10.23 3.18
N VAL A 18 -6.06 9.43 2.12
CA VAL A 18 -4.82 9.04 1.45
C VAL A 18 -4.21 10.24 0.75
N THR A 19 -2.96 10.57 1.07
CA THR A 19 -2.20 11.63 0.41
C THR A 19 -1.40 11.11 -0.79
N GLU A 20 -0.89 12.03 -1.62
CA GLU A 20 0.04 11.70 -2.71
C GLU A 20 1.24 10.91 -2.20
N GLN A 21 1.74 11.28 -1.01
CA GLN A 21 2.90 10.62 -0.40
C GLN A 21 2.58 9.20 0.07
N ASP A 22 1.38 8.95 0.61
CA ASP A 22 0.96 7.61 1.03
C ASP A 22 0.82 6.68 -0.16
N LEU A 23 0.18 7.14 -1.22
CA LEU A 23 0.04 6.38 -2.46
C LEU A 23 1.40 6.11 -3.11
N MET A 24 2.31 7.08 -3.09
CA MET A 24 3.68 6.90 -3.58
C MET A 24 4.45 5.88 -2.74
N ASN A 25 4.40 5.98 -1.41
CA ASN A 25 5.05 5.01 -0.51
C ASN A 25 4.51 3.59 -0.75
N PHE A 26 3.19 3.44 -0.90
CA PHE A 26 2.58 2.15 -1.19
C PHE A 26 3.07 1.58 -2.53
N LYS A 27 3.09 2.39 -3.59
CA LYS A 27 3.54 1.95 -4.92
C LYS A 27 5.02 1.60 -4.95
N LEU A 28 5.87 2.40 -4.32
CA LEU A 28 7.30 2.10 -4.19
C LEU A 28 7.51 0.80 -3.41
N TYR A 29 6.81 0.67 -2.27
CA TYR A 29 6.88 -0.55 -1.49
C TYR A 29 6.47 -1.77 -2.32
N HIS A 30 5.34 -1.70 -3.01
CA HIS A 30 4.85 -2.79 -3.85
C HIS A 30 5.80 -3.13 -5.00
N ASN A 31 6.35 -2.12 -5.68
CA ASN A 31 7.29 -2.30 -6.77
C ASN A 31 8.60 -2.95 -6.31
N TYR A 32 9.23 -2.40 -5.27
CA TYR A 32 10.52 -2.88 -4.79
C TYR A 32 10.45 -4.16 -3.92
N HIS A 33 9.25 -4.67 -3.66
CA HIS A 33 9.03 -6.00 -3.10
C HIS A 33 8.44 -6.98 -4.13
N SER A 34 8.29 -6.56 -5.38
CA SER A 34 7.93 -7.44 -6.49
C SER A 34 9.19 -7.98 -7.17
N VAL A 35 9.12 -9.20 -7.69
CA VAL A 35 10.25 -9.81 -8.41
C VAL A 35 10.70 -8.94 -9.58
N GLY A 36 9.75 -8.42 -10.37
CA GLY A 36 10.05 -7.59 -11.52
C GLY A 36 10.70 -6.24 -11.15
N GLY A 37 10.24 -5.60 -10.08
CA GLY A 37 10.80 -4.33 -9.61
C GLY A 37 12.22 -4.47 -9.07
N VAL A 38 12.47 -5.53 -8.28
CA VAL A 38 13.83 -5.85 -7.78
C VAL A 38 14.76 -6.21 -8.93
N ALA A 39 14.33 -7.07 -9.84
CA ALA A 39 15.15 -7.46 -11.00
C ALA A 39 15.48 -6.26 -11.89
N GLY A 40 14.50 -5.38 -12.15
CA GLY A 40 14.72 -4.15 -12.93
C GLY A 40 15.73 -3.22 -12.27
N LEU A 41 15.62 -3.02 -10.94
CA LEU A 41 16.58 -2.20 -10.20
C LEU A 41 18.01 -2.78 -10.26
N LEU A 42 18.15 -4.08 -10.01
CA LEU A 42 19.45 -4.76 -10.08
C LEU A 42 20.04 -4.67 -11.48
N PHE A 43 19.24 -4.92 -12.51
CA PHE A 43 19.67 -4.76 -13.91
C PHE A 43 20.15 -3.33 -14.19
N GLY A 44 19.40 -2.32 -13.75
CA GLY A 44 19.78 -0.92 -13.92
C GLY A 44 21.10 -0.58 -13.24
N ILE A 45 21.34 -1.05 -12.01
CA ILE A 45 22.60 -0.84 -11.28
C ILE A 45 23.76 -1.51 -12.01
N VAL A 46 23.61 -2.77 -12.43
CA VAL A 46 24.64 -3.50 -13.19
C VAL A 46 24.95 -2.78 -14.50
N ALA A 47 23.94 -2.32 -15.23
CA ALA A 47 24.14 -1.56 -16.47
C ALA A 47 24.92 -0.26 -16.24
N LEU A 48 24.66 0.46 -15.14
CA LEU A 48 25.44 1.65 -14.77
C LEU A 48 26.90 1.32 -14.44
N ILE A 49 27.15 0.24 -13.72
CA ILE A 49 28.52 -0.21 -13.41
C ILE A 49 29.25 -0.55 -14.72
N ILE A 50 28.63 -1.32 -15.61
CA ILE A 50 29.21 -1.65 -16.92
C ILE A 50 29.47 -0.38 -17.73
N CYS A 51 28.54 0.57 -17.74
CA CYS A 51 28.71 1.86 -18.41
C CYS A 51 30.01 2.55 -17.94
N VAL A 52 30.22 2.67 -16.63
CA VAL A 52 31.40 3.34 -16.06
C VAL A 52 32.71 2.60 -16.41
N VAL A 53 32.71 1.27 -16.26
CA VAL A 53 33.91 0.46 -16.50
C VAL A 53 34.28 0.38 -17.99
N SER A 54 33.31 0.44 -18.88
CA SER A 54 33.52 0.33 -20.33
C SER A 54 33.99 1.60 -21.01
N VAL A 55 34.05 2.73 -20.30
CA VAL A 55 34.54 4.01 -20.86
C VAL A 55 35.99 3.87 -21.37
N GLY A 56 36.17 4.17 -22.65
CA GLY A 56 37.49 4.11 -23.29
C GLY A 56 38.00 2.70 -23.62
N GLN A 57 37.26 1.63 -23.23
CA GLN A 57 37.67 0.24 -23.50
C GLN A 57 36.87 -0.41 -24.65
N VAL A 58 35.67 0.09 -24.92
CA VAL A 58 34.82 -0.42 -25.97
C VAL A 58 34.26 0.72 -26.82
N ASN A 59 33.58 0.38 -27.92
CA ASN A 59 32.94 1.38 -28.76
C ASN A 59 31.95 2.22 -27.93
N ILE A 60 32.01 3.54 -28.08
CA ILE A 60 31.17 4.50 -27.32
C ILE A 60 29.66 4.19 -27.37
N SER A 61 29.17 3.62 -28.49
CA SER A 61 27.79 3.26 -28.64
C SER A 61 27.31 2.24 -27.61
N TYR A 62 28.16 1.26 -27.24
CA TYR A 62 27.83 0.28 -26.19
C TYR A 62 27.80 0.93 -24.81
N THR A 63 28.75 1.82 -24.54
CA THR A 63 28.80 2.56 -23.27
C THR A 63 27.55 3.43 -23.10
N LEU A 64 27.15 4.16 -24.15
CA LEU A 64 25.93 4.99 -24.12
C LEU A 64 24.65 4.16 -23.97
N MET A 65 24.60 2.99 -24.63
CA MET A 65 23.46 2.08 -24.50
C MET A 65 23.33 1.55 -23.06
N MET A 66 24.43 1.15 -22.43
CA MET A 66 24.43 0.72 -21.02
C MET A 66 24.03 1.86 -20.08
N GLY A 67 24.53 3.06 -20.31
CA GLY A 67 24.14 4.26 -19.56
C GLY A 67 22.65 4.56 -19.69
N PHE A 68 22.10 4.47 -20.89
CA PHE A 68 20.66 4.65 -21.12
C PHE A 68 19.82 3.64 -20.36
N PHE A 69 20.13 2.35 -20.47
CA PHE A 69 19.37 1.33 -19.72
C PHE A 69 19.55 1.49 -18.21
N GLY A 70 20.73 1.77 -17.75
CA GLY A 70 20.99 2.01 -16.34
C GLY A 70 20.15 3.15 -15.78
N LEU A 71 20.11 4.30 -16.43
CA LEU A 71 19.29 5.45 -16.05
C LEU A 71 17.79 5.16 -16.19
N PHE A 72 17.39 4.44 -17.24
CA PHE A 72 16.01 4.11 -17.46
C PHE A 72 15.43 3.26 -16.30
N PHE A 73 16.10 2.21 -15.90
CA PHE A 73 15.60 1.34 -14.84
C PHE A 73 15.76 1.93 -13.44
N THR A 74 16.77 2.75 -13.19
CA THR A 74 17.01 3.31 -11.85
C THR A 74 16.30 4.63 -11.61
N VAL A 75 16.22 5.51 -12.62
CA VAL A 75 15.73 6.89 -12.46
C VAL A 75 14.36 7.09 -13.06
N TYR A 76 14.12 6.62 -14.28
CA TYR A 76 12.86 6.83 -14.99
C TYR A 76 11.69 6.11 -14.28
N THR A 77 11.93 4.90 -13.77
CA THR A 77 10.89 4.11 -13.08
C THR A 77 10.27 4.86 -11.88
N PRO A 78 11.03 5.36 -10.89
CA PRO A 78 10.44 6.11 -9.77
C PRO A 78 9.82 7.45 -10.20
N ILE A 79 10.40 8.14 -11.20
CA ILE A 79 9.83 9.38 -11.73
C ILE A 79 8.48 9.11 -12.41
N GLY A 80 8.41 8.08 -13.25
CA GLY A 80 7.16 7.66 -13.90
C GLY A 80 6.06 7.27 -12.91
N MET A 81 6.45 6.60 -11.81
CA MET A 81 5.52 6.32 -10.71
C MET A 81 4.99 7.59 -10.05
N LYS A 82 5.85 8.57 -9.77
CA LYS A 82 5.44 9.85 -9.17
C LYS A 82 4.45 10.59 -10.06
N LEU A 83 4.69 10.64 -11.36
CA LEU A 83 3.75 11.26 -12.32
C LEU A 83 2.40 10.54 -12.34
N LYS A 84 2.39 9.21 -12.37
CA LYS A 84 1.16 8.40 -12.30
C LYS A 84 0.39 8.61 -11.01
N VAL A 85 1.09 8.68 -9.86
CA VAL A 85 0.47 8.97 -8.57
C VAL A 85 -0.20 10.33 -8.60
N LYS A 86 0.50 11.37 -9.04
CA LYS A 86 -0.04 12.72 -9.14
C LYS A 86 -1.28 12.79 -10.05
N GLN A 87 -1.26 12.06 -11.15
CA GLN A 87 -2.42 11.95 -12.04
C GLN A 87 -3.59 11.23 -11.35
N GLN A 88 -3.34 10.10 -10.67
CA GLN A 88 -4.38 9.35 -9.95
C GLN A 88 -5.04 10.18 -8.85
N MET A 89 -4.26 10.92 -8.07
CA MET A 89 -4.79 11.81 -7.02
C MET A 89 -5.77 12.86 -7.58
N LYS A 90 -5.56 13.29 -8.83
CA LYS A 90 -6.45 14.27 -9.48
C LYS A 90 -7.69 13.65 -10.11
N THR A 91 -7.57 12.44 -10.66
CA THR A 91 -8.62 11.83 -11.49
C THR A 91 -9.53 10.88 -10.72
N VAL A 92 -9.01 10.21 -9.69
CA VAL A 92 -9.78 9.21 -8.92
C VAL A 92 -10.52 9.89 -7.78
N ALA A 93 -11.85 9.82 -7.83
CA ALA A 93 -12.73 10.45 -6.83
C ALA A 93 -12.45 9.96 -5.40
N ALA A 94 -12.11 8.67 -5.24
CA ALA A 94 -11.81 8.05 -3.95
C ALA A 94 -10.65 8.70 -3.16
N PHE A 95 -9.80 9.53 -3.80
CA PHE A 95 -8.72 10.25 -3.11
C PHE A 95 -9.07 11.70 -2.78
N LYS A 96 -10.24 12.21 -3.20
CA LYS A 96 -10.62 13.62 -3.02
C LYS A 96 -11.25 13.89 -1.67
N GLU A 97 -11.95 12.92 -1.13
CA GLU A 97 -12.68 13.04 0.13
C GLU A 97 -12.18 12.02 1.14
N PRO A 98 -12.23 12.34 2.44
CA PRO A 98 -11.90 11.39 3.48
C PRO A 98 -12.88 10.23 3.48
N VAL A 99 -12.40 9.05 3.89
CA VAL A 99 -13.19 7.84 4.06
C VAL A 99 -13.29 7.54 5.55
N ARG A 100 -14.51 7.45 6.05
CA ARG A 100 -14.78 7.01 7.43
C ARG A 100 -14.94 5.50 7.45
N TYR A 101 -14.15 4.85 8.29
CA TYR A 101 -14.21 3.44 8.55
C TYR A 101 -14.96 3.19 9.86
N THR A 102 -15.94 2.29 9.82
CA THR A 102 -16.59 1.73 11.02
C THR A 102 -16.39 0.23 10.98
N VAL A 103 -15.58 -0.28 11.89
CA VAL A 103 -15.18 -1.68 11.94
C VAL A 103 -15.90 -2.37 13.07
N THR A 104 -16.58 -3.44 12.76
CA THR A 104 -17.31 -4.29 13.71
C THR A 104 -16.86 -5.74 13.60
N GLU A 105 -17.35 -6.61 14.47
CA GLU A 105 -17.09 -8.04 14.35
C GLU A 105 -17.69 -8.66 13.09
N GLU A 106 -18.72 -8.07 12.50
CA GLU A 106 -19.42 -8.63 11.35
C GLU A 106 -18.86 -8.11 10.02
N LYS A 107 -18.56 -6.81 9.95
CA LYS A 107 -18.21 -6.12 8.71
C LYS A 107 -17.42 -4.84 8.94
N ILE A 108 -16.87 -4.33 7.87
CA ILE A 108 -16.23 -3.02 7.78
C ILE A 108 -17.08 -2.14 6.88
N LEU A 109 -17.56 -1.03 7.41
CA LEU A 109 -18.29 -0.01 6.65
C LEU A 109 -17.32 1.09 6.24
N LEU A 110 -17.35 1.43 4.96
CA LEU A 110 -16.59 2.54 4.38
C LEU A 110 -17.57 3.60 3.93
N GLN A 111 -17.54 4.77 4.55
CA GLN A 111 -18.40 5.88 4.18
C GLN A 111 -17.58 7.02 3.57
N GLN A 112 -17.91 7.40 2.34
CA GLN A 112 -17.29 8.51 1.64
C GLN A 112 -18.35 9.43 1.06
N GLY A 113 -18.52 10.63 1.60
CA GLY A 113 -19.62 11.51 1.25
C GLY A 113 -20.99 10.82 1.46
N ALA A 114 -21.77 10.71 0.38
CA ALA A 114 -23.07 10.03 0.39
C ALA A 114 -22.99 8.53 0.07
N VAL A 115 -21.82 8.01 -0.27
CA VAL A 115 -21.63 6.60 -0.65
C VAL A 115 -21.21 5.82 0.57
N THR A 116 -21.88 4.68 0.80
CA THR A 116 -21.50 3.70 1.83
C THR A 116 -21.25 2.37 1.14
N GLU A 117 -20.07 1.81 1.36
CA GLU A 117 -19.66 0.49 0.88
C GLU A 117 -19.50 -0.43 2.09
N GLU A 118 -20.02 -1.64 2.00
CA GLU A 118 -19.82 -2.70 2.99
C GLU A 118 -18.76 -3.66 2.50
N MET A 119 -17.85 -4.04 3.40
CA MET A 119 -16.84 -5.05 3.17
C MET A 119 -16.94 -6.10 4.26
N LEU A 120 -17.15 -7.34 3.89
CA LEU A 120 -17.12 -8.47 4.81
C LEU A 120 -15.69 -8.89 5.10
N TRP A 121 -15.44 -9.45 6.27
CA TRP A 121 -14.11 -9.96 6.63
C TRP A 121 -13.64 -11.07 5.67
N GLU A 122 -14.56 -11.87 5.14
CA GLU A 122 -14.29 -12.92 4.15
C GLU A 122 -13.82 -12.39 2.79
N ASP A 123 -14.16 -11.14 2.44
CA ASP A 123 -13.73 -10.48 1.21
C ASP A 123 -12.26 -10.01 1.31
N ILE A 124 -11.67 -10.02 2.50
CA ILE A 124 -10.31 -9.60 2.70
C ILE A 124 -9.34 -10.72 2.34
N PHE A 125 -8.66 -10.54 1.22
CA PHE A 125 -7.63 -11.48 0.77
C PHE A 125 -6.45 -11.55 1.74
N LYS A 126 -5.96 -10.39 2.18
CA LYS A 126 -4.91 -10.27 3.21
C LYS A 126 -4.81 -8.86 3.76
N ILE A 127 -4.26 -8.76 4.96
CA ILE A 127 -3.86 -7.49 5.60
C ILE A 127 -2.35 -7.43 5.66
N LYS A 128 -1.77 -6.28 5.33
CA LYS A 128 -0.35 -6.03 5.46
C LYS A 128 -0.10 -4.70 6.15
N CYS A 129 0.62 -4.73 7.26
CA CYS A 129 1.09 -3.52 7.90
C CYS A 129 2.51 -3.24 7.42
N THR A 130 2.71 -2.07 6.84
CA THR A 130 4.02 -1.50 6.50
C THR A 130 4.43 -0.52 7.60
N GLY A 131 5.65 0.01 7.54
CA GLY A 131 6.06 1.04 8.51
C GLY A 131 5.25 2.34 8.48
N LYS A 132 4.39 2.54 7.47
CA LYS A 132 3.64 3.79 7.28
C LYS A 132 2.14 3.60 7.06
N SER A 133 1.70 2.42 6.65
CA SER A 133 0.30 2.18 6.28
C SER A 133 -0.12 0.76 6.60
N LEU A 134 -1.38 0.62 7.00
CA LEU A 134 -2.13 -0.62 6.99
C LEU A 134 -2.78 -0.78 5.61
N VAL A 135 -2.58 -1.89 4.95
CA VAL A 135 -3.07 -2.15 3.61
C VAL A 135 -4.01 -3.35 3.64
N LEU A 136 -5.28 -3.11 3.31
CA LEU A 136 -6.31 -4.13 3.21
C LEU A 136 -6.44 -4.56 1.75
N TYR A 137 -5.93 -5.73 1.42
CA TYR A 137 -6.04 -6.30 0.08
C TYR A 137 -7.37 -7.03 -0.07
N ILE A 138 -8.18 -6.62 -1.03
CA ILE A 138 -9.42 -7.30 -1.45
C ILE A 138 -9.08 -8.34 -2.53
N THR A 139 -8.11 -8.00 -3.39
CA THR A 139 -7.55 -8.94 -4.38
C THR A 139 -6.03 -8.80 -4.40
N SER A 140 -5.34 -9.56 -5.25
CA SER A 140 -3.90 -9.42 -5.44
C SER A 140 -3.45 -8.03 -5.90
N VAL A 141 -4.36 -7.26 -6.53
CA VAL A 141 -4.07 -5.94 -7.15
C VAL A 141 -4.92 -4.79 -6.61
N ARG A 142 -6.06 -5.09 -5.97
CA ARG A 142 -6.95 -4.07 -5.37
C ARG A 142 -6.75 -4.03 -3.86
N ALA A 143 -6.44 -2.86 -3.33
CA ALA A 143 -6.22 -2.67 -1.91
C ALA A 143 -6.68 -1.29 -1.46
N ASN A 144 -7.18 -1.23 -0.23
CA ASN A 144 -7.43 0.02 0.50
C ASN A 144 -6.20 0.35 1.35
N ILE A 145 -5.73 1.57 1.27
CA ILE A 145 -4.55 2.07 1.99
C ILE A 145 -5.05 2.91 3.15
N ILE A 146 -4.66 2.55 4.36
CA ILE A 146 -4.98 3.28 5.58
C ILE A 146 -3.66 3.75 6.18
N PRO A 147 -3.33 5.05 6.12
CA PRO A 147 -2.14 5.58 6.77
C PRO A 147 -2.17 5.32 8.27
N LEU A 148 -1.06 4.88 8.84
CA LEU A 148 -0.99 4.57 10.29
C LEU A 148 -1.23 5.79 11.17
N ARG A 149 -0.95 7.01 10.67
CA ARG A 149 -1.25 8.25 11.38
C ARG A 149 -2.76 8.49 11.58
N ASP A 150 -3.59 7.98 10.65
CA ASP A 150 -5.02 8.23 10.66
C ASP A 150 -5.77 7.20 11.53
N ILE A 151 -5.32 5.95 11.54
CA ILE A 151 -5.88 4.92 12.41
C ILE A 151 -5.39 5.05 13.87
N GLY A 152 -4.17 5.56 14.07
CA GLY A 152 -3.64 5.88 15.40
C GLY A 152 -3.75 4.73 16.40
N ASP A 153 -4.32 5.05 17.57
CA ASP A 153 -4.49 4.11 18.69
C ASP A 153 -5.52 3.00 18.41
N GLU A 154 -6.37 3.19 17.40
CA GLU A 154 -7.39 2.20 17.01
C GLU A 154 -6.79 0.99 16.26
N LEU A 155 -5.51 1.05 15.88
CA LEU A 155 -4.85 -0.03 15.14
C LEU A 155 -4.85 -1.35 15.90
N ASP A 156 -4.61 -1.33 17.19
CA ASP A 156 -4.58 -2.53 18.02
C ASP A 156 -5.96 -3.19 18.14
N ALA A 157 -6.99 -2.37 18.28
CA ALA A 157 -8.37 -2.85 18.31
C ALA A 157 -8.79 -3.42 16.94
N PHE A 158 -8.42 -2.74 15.84
CA PHE A 158 -8.63 -3.22 14.50
C PHE A 158 -7.96 -4.58 14.25
N LEU A 159 -6.69 -4.73 14.64
CA LEU A 159 -5.95 -5.98 14.47
C LEU A 159 -6.57 -7.12 15.31
N THR A 160 -7.10 -6.82 16.49
CA THR A 160 -7.81 -7.79 17.32
C THR A 160 -9.05 -8.35 16.61
N PHE A 161 -9.83 -7.51 15.91
CA PHE A 161 -10.95 -8.00 15.07
C PHE A 161 -10.44 -8.83 13.89
N ALA A 162 -9.38 -8.37 13.23
CA ALA A 162 -8.79 -9.08 12.10
C ALA A 162 -8.30 -10.47 12.50
N GLU A 163 -7.63 -10.61 13.65
CA GLU A 163 -7.12 -11.90 14.16
C GLU A 163 -8.23 -12.90 14.49
N LYS A 164 -9.40 -12.42 14.91
CA LYS A 164 -10.56 -13.28 15.16
C LYS A 164 -11.24 -13.79 13.88
N LYS A 165 -11.12 -13.04 12.78
CA LYS A 165 -11.89 -13.29 11.55
C LYS A 165 -11.05 -13.84 10.40
N LEU A 166 -9.76 -13.53 10.36
CA LEU A 166 -8.84 -13.91 9.30
C LEU A 166 -7.87 -14.98 9.78
N LYS A 167 -7.38 -15.77 8.85
CA LYS A 167 -6.36 -16.79 9.13
C LYS A 167 -4.99 -16.13 9.35
N PRO A 168 -4.11 -16.68 10.21
CA PRO A 168 -2.82 -16.07 10.54
C PRO A 168 -1.95 -15.74 9.31
N PHE A 169 -1.99 -16.55 8.25
CA PHE A 169 -1.22 -16.29 7.02
C PHE A 169 -1.73 -15.10 6.20
N GLN A 170 -2.98 -14.66 6.43
CA GLN A 170 -3.56 -13.49 5.78
C GLN A 170 -3.14 -12.18 6.47
N ILE A 171 -2.65 -12.24 7.70
CA ILE A 171 -2.25 -11.07 8.49
C ILE A 171 -0.74 -10.99 8.51
N LYS A 172 -0.17 -10.05 7.76
CA LYS A 172 1.27 -9.79 7.69
C LYS A 172 1.60 -8.46 8.35
N VAL A 173 1.79 -8.52 9.65
CA VAL A 173 2.17 -7.36 10.46
C VAL A 173 3.68 -7.42 10.66
N GLY A 174 4.42 -6.53 9.96
CA GLY A 174 5.88 -6.43 10.08
C GLY A 174 6.30 -5.39 11.13
N GLY A 175 7.50 -5.55 11.70
CA GLY A 175 8.10 -4.57 12.60
C GLY A 175 7.51 -4.54 14.00
N ARG A 176 7.26 -3.34 14.53
CA ARG A 176 6.86 -3.09 15.94
C ARG A 176 5.58 -3.83 16.39
N TYR A 177 4.76 -4.27 15.45
CA TYR A 177 3.49 -4.97 15.69
C TYR A 177 3.57 -6.50 15.57
N GLY A 178 4.70 -7.04 15.08
CA GLY A 178 4.90 -8.49 14.90
C GLY A 178 5.28 -9.24 16.18
N HIS A 179 5.56 -8.55 17.28
CA HIS A 179 6.00 -9.17 18.54
C HIS A 179 4.87 -9.65 19.46
N ARG A 180 3.62 -9.58 19.05
CA ARG A 180 2.46 -9.94 19.88
C ARG A 180 2.09 -11.43 19.86
N ASN A 181 2.66 -12.20 18.94
CA ASN A 181 2.31 -13.63 18.74
C ASN A 181 3.54 -14.55 18.82
N ASN A 182 4.35 -14.41 19.90
CA ASN A 182 5.28 -15.44 20.35
C ASN A 182 5.06 -15.70 21.84
#